data_7d352822593aed0f59e9f16996df5d4c
#
_entry.id   7d352822593aed0f59e9f16996df5d4c
#
_cell.length_a   1.000
_cell.length_b   1.000
_cell.length_c   1.000
_cell.angle_alpha   90.00
_cell.angle_beta   90.00
_cell.angle_gamma   90.00
#
_symmetry.space_group_name_H-M   'P 1'
#
loop_
_entity.id
_entity.type
_entity.pdbx_description
1 polymer ?
#
loop_
_entity_poly.entity_id
_entity_poly.type
_entity_poly.pdbx_seq_one_letter_code
_entity_poly.pdbx_strand_id
1 'polypeptide(L)'
;MSRGDEGQRMKAQARRMKAVVLLSGGLDSATVLALAQERGFACHALSVHYGQRHSSELAAAAQVARVLGAAEHRVMGVDLAGIGGSALTDVAIEVPSTPAPGIPVTYVPARNTLMLALALGWAEVLEAEALFIGVNAVDYSGYPDCRPQFIEAFQTLAEVGTRAGVSGHAPRIEA
;
A
#
# COMPACT_ATOMS: atom_id res chain seq x y z
N MET A 1 -13.56 -38.21 26.93
CA MET A 1 -13.40 -36.92 26.26
C MET A 1 -12.13 -37.00 25.42
N SER A 2 -12.31 -36.99 24.10
CA SER A 2 -11.30 -37.46 23.12
C SER A 2 -10.36 -36.34 22.70
N ARG A 3 -9.03 -36.66 22.67
CA ARG A 3 -7.94 -35.80 22.12
C ARG A 3 -8.14 -35.37 20.66
N GLY A 4 -9.18 -35.87 19.97
CA GLY A 4 -9.51 -35.48 18.60
C GLY A 4 -10.25 -34.15 18.46
N ASP A 5 -10.91 -33.67 19.51
CA ASP A 5 -11.73 -32.45 19.46
C ASP A 5 -10.90 -31.17 19.64
N GLU A 6 -9.78 -31.24 20.38
CA GLU A 6 -8.85 -30.11 20.52
C GLU A 6 -8.05 -29.86 19.24
N GLY A 7 -7.68 -30.91 18.52
CA GLY A 7 -6.98 -30.79 17.24
C GLY A 7 -7.84 -30.22 16.11
N GLN A 8 -9.15 -30.43 16.14
CA GLN A 8 -10.09 -29.84 15.20
C GLN A 8 -10.45 -28.39 15.56
N ARG A 9 -10.49 -28.04 16.84
CA ARG A 9 -10.66 -26.65 17.31
C ARG A 9 -9.46 -25.77 16.98
N MET A 10 -8.24 -26.28 17.01
CA MET A 10 -7.05 -25.56 16.56
C MET A 10 -6.98 -25.36 15.02
N LYS A 11 -7.58 -26.28 14.25
CA LYS A 11 -7.71 -26.14 12.78
C LYS A 11 -8.86 -25.21 12.35
N ALA A 12 -9.82 -24.98 13.22
CA ALA A 12 -10.95 -24.07 13.03
C ALA A 12 -10.69 -22.65 13.56
N GLN A 13 -9.45 -22.33 13.93
CA GLN A 13 -9.05 -20.94 14.09
C GLN A 13 -9.05 -20.34 12.69
N ALA A 14 -10.18 -19.74 12.33
CA ALA A 14 -10.46 -19.20 11.01
C ALA A 14 -9.21 -18.51 10.48
N ARG A 15 -8.67 -19.00 9.37
CA ARG A 15 -7.52 -18.38 8.66
C ARG A 15 -7.94 -16.93 8.41
N ARG A 16 -7.45 -16.00 9.24
CA ARG A 16 -7.77 -14.59 9.07
C ARG A 16 -7.39 -14.20 7.65
N MET A 17 -8.31 -13.59 6.93
CA MET A 17 -8.05 -13.01 5.63
C MET A 17 -6.84 -12.09 5.73
N LYS A 18 -5.87 -12.23 4.85
CA LYS A 18 -4.68 -11.39 4.86
C LYS A 18 -4.89 -10.19 3.94
N ALA A 19 -4.35 -9.07 4.34
CA ALA A 19 -4.26 -7.88 3.50
C ALA A 19 -2.85 -7.30 3.52
N VAL A 20 -2.40 -6.77 2.38
CA VAL A 20 -1.24 -5.89 2.32
C VAL A 20 -1.74 -4.45 2.39
N VAL A 21 -1.13 -3.63 3.23
CA VAL A 21 -1.48 -2.21 3.39
C VAL A 21 -0.26 -1.36 3.11
N LEU A 22 -0.33 -0.48 2.12
CA LEU A 22 0.69 0.52 1.88
C LEU A 22 0.68 1.56 3.01
N LEU A 23 1.80 1.66 3.73
CA LEU A 23 1.92 2.48 4.94
C LEU A 23 3.06 3.50 4.79
N SER A 24 2.70 4.77 4.66
CA SER A 24 3.66 5.89 4.58
C SER A 24 4.03 6.47 5.96
N GLY A 25 3.22 6.20 6.99
CA GLY A 25 3.32 6.82 8.30
C GLY A 25 2.50 8.10 8.45
N GLY A 26 1.87 8.58 7.38
CA GLY A 26 0.90 9.68 7.41
C GLY A 26 -0.50 9.22 7.86
N LEU A 27 -1.37 10.20 8.15
CA LEU A 27 -2.71 9.98 8.70
C LEU A 27 -3.56 9.05 7.83
N ASP A 28 -3.61 9.28 6.52
CA ASP A 28 -4.46 8.52 5.61
C ASP A 28 -4.08 7.04 5.60
N SER A 29 -2.79 6.74 5.47
CA SER A 29 -2.29 5.36 5.49
C SER A 29 -2.50 4.66 6.85
N ALA A 30 -2.40 5.41 7.95
CA ALA A 30 -2.69 4.88 9.29
C ALA A 30 -4.19 4.58 9.45
N THR A 31 -5.06 5.45 8.94
CA THR A 31 -6.52 5.25 8.92
C THR A 31 -6.90 4.02 8.12
N VAL A 32 -6.31 3.85 6.94
CA VAL A 32 -6.55 2.68 6.09
C VAL A 32 -6.10 1.38 6.75
N LEU A 33 -4.95 1.39 7.45
CA LEU A 33 -4.50 0.23 8.23
C LEU A 33 -5.51 -0.13 9.34
N ALA A 34 -5.99 0.87 10.07
CA ALA A 34 -6.99 0.65 11.13
C ALA A 34 -8.31 0.10 10.56
N LEU A 35 -8.81 0.65 9.44
CA LEU A 35 -10.02 0.18 8.76
C LEU A 35 -9.87 -1.26 8.25
N ALA A 36 -8.73 -1.62 7.68
CA ALA A 36 -8.49 -2.99 7.23
C ALA A 36 -8.53 -3.99 8.41
N GLN A 37 -7.98 -3.59 9.56
CA GLN A 37 -8.04 -4.41 10.78
C GLN A 37 -9.46 -4.53 11.34
N GLU A 38 -10.22 -3.42 11.35
CA GLU A 38 -11.63 -3.43 11.77
C GLU A 38 -12.47 -4.36 10.90
N ARG A 39 -12.15 -4.47 9.59
CA ARG A 39 -12.77 -5.43 8.67
C ARG A 39 -12.30 -6.88 8.89
N GLY A 40 -11.44 -7.14 9.87
CA GLY A 40 -11.01 -8.48 10.27
C GLY A 40 -9.77 -9.02 9.56
N PHE A 41 -9.08 -8.21 8.74
CA PHE A 41 -7.86 -8.63 8.07
C PHE A 41 -6.67 -8.76 9.03
N ALA A 42 -5.83 -9.76 8.80
CA ALA A 42 -4.46 -9.78 9.30
C ALA A 42 -3.61 -8.89 8.38
N CYS A 43 -3.32 -7.67 8.82
CA CYS A 43 -2.67 -6.65 8.00
C CYS A 43 -1.16 -6.81 7.98
N HIS A 44 -0.59 -6.89 6.78
CA HIS A 44 0.83 -6.85 6.50
C HIS A 44 1.16 -5.47 5.93
N ALA A 45 1.84 -4.63 6.71
CA ALA A 45 2.14 -3.26 6.32
C ALA A 45 3.39 -3.19 5.45
N LEU A 46 3.31 -2.49 4.32
CA LEU A 46 4.42 -2.24 3.42
C LEU A 46 4.74 -0.76 3.36
N SER A 47 5.95 -0.39 3.75
CA SER A 47 6.51 0.94 3.52
C SER A 47 7.53 0.87 2.38
N VAL A 48 7.54 1.89 1.53
CA VAL A 48 8.49 1.98 0.41
C VAL A 48 9.40 3.18 0.63
N HIS A 49 10.71 2.91 0.67
CA HIS A 49 11.74 3.93 0.60
C HIS A 49 12.07 4.17 -0.87
N TYR A 50 11.77 5.35 -1.39
CA TYR A 50 11.95 5.67 -2.81
C TYR A 50 12.92 6.86 -3.06
N GLY A 51 13.80 7.15 -2.10
CA GLY A 51 14.71 8.28 -2.17
C GLY A 51 14.10 9.60 -1.69
N GLN A 52 12.97 9.56 -0.95
CA GLN A 52 12.37 10.75 -0.35
C GLN A 52 13.32 11.44 0.63
N ARG A 53 13.24 12.76 0.71
CA ARG A 53 14.13 13.62 1.51
C ARG A 53 14.04 13.38 3.02
N HIS A 54 12.91 12.85 3.52
CA HIS A 54 12.66 12.71 4.95
C HIS A 54 12.58 11.23 5.37
N SER A 55 13.59 10.77 6.08
CA SER A 55 13.61 9.43 6.71
C SER A 55 12.63 9.31 7.89
N SER A 56 12.12 10.44 8.40
CA SER A 56 11.15 10.47 9.50
C SER A 56 9.84 9.74 9.19
N GLU A 57 9.44 9.68 7.92
CA GLU A 57 8.23 8.96 7.48
C GLU A 57 8.33 7.46 7.74
N LEU A 58 9.48 6.84 7.47
CA LEU A 58 9.68 5.42 7.72
C LEU A 58 9.68 5.08 9.22
N ALA A 59 10.25 5.96 10.05
CA ALA A 59 10.20 5.80 11.49
C ALA A 59 8.76 5.92 12.01
N ALA A 60 7.99 6.89 11.50
CA ALA A 60 6.57 7.04 11.81
C ALA A 60 5.76 5.81 11.35
N ALA A 61 5.99 5.30 10.15
CA ALA A 61 5.34 4.10 9.64
C ALA A 61 5.62 2.88 10.53
N ALA A 62 6.86 2.69 10.96
CA ALA A 62 7.22 1.59 11.86
C ALA A 62 6.51 1.72 13.22
N GLN A 63 6.38 2.93 13.75
CA GLN A 63 5.65 3.18 14.98
C GLN A 63 4.15 2.91 14.81
N VAL A 64 3.54 3.40 13.74
CA VAL A 64 2.12 3.16 13.42
C VAL A 64 1.83 1.67 13.28
N ALA A 65 2.64 0.95 12.49
CA ALA A 65 2.51 -0.50 12.31
C ALA A 65 2.55 -1.24 13.66
N ARG A 66 3.48 -0.87 14.54
CA ARG A 66 3.62 -1.47 15.87
C ARG A 66 2.43 -1.14 16.78
N VAL A 67 2.01 0.12 16.83
CA VAL A 67 0.92 0.59 17.73
C VAL A 67 -0.42 -0.01 17.30
N LEU A 68 -0.70 -0.05 16.01
CA LEU A 68 -1.92 -0.65 15.47
C LEU A 68 -1.85 -2.18 15.40
N GLY A 69 -0.70 -2.80 15.70
CA GLY A 69 -0.59 -4.26 15.75
C GLY A 69 -0.66 -4.93 14.38
N ALA A 70 0.03 -4.37 13.38
CA ALA A 70 0.23 -5.05 12.10
C ALA A 70 0.92 -6.41 12.32
N ALA A 71 0.48 -7.43 11.59
CA ALA A 71 1.04 -8.79 11.68
C ALA A 71 2.51 -8.83 11.25
N GLU A 72 2.88 -7.99 10.30
CA GLU A 72 4.25 -7.77 9.82
C GLU A 72 4.37 -6.34 9.31
N HIS A 73 5.54 -5.72 9.46
CA HIS A 73 5.89 -4.49 8.78
C HIS A 73 7.17 -4.70 7.98
N ARG A 74 7.10 -4.46 6.68
CA ARG A 74 8.22 -4.60 5.76
C ARG A 74 8.56 -3.26 5.10
N VAL A 75 9.84 -2.98 4.95
CA VAL A 75 10.32 -1.82 4.20
C VAL A 75 11.03 -2.32 2.95
N MET A 76 10.62 -1.82 1.78
CA MET A 76 11.28 -2.10 0.50
C MET A 76 11.88 -0.80 -0.05
N GLY A 77 13.05 -0.91 -0.69
CA GLY A 77 13.74 0.22 -1.30
C GLY A 77 13.59 0.21 -2.81
N VAL A 78 13.29 1.38 -3.39
CA VAL A 78 13.31 1.65 -4.84
C VAL A 78 13.96 3.02 -5.02
N ASP A 79 14.92 3.14 -5.92
CA ASP A 79 15.52 4.44 -6.24
C ASP A 79 14.72 5.13 -7.35
N LEU A 80 13.85 6.08 -6.97
CA LEU A 80 13.11 6.93 -7.91
C LEU A 80 13.84 8.27 -8.17
N ALA A 81 14.88 8.60 -7.41
CA ALA A 81 15.66 9.80 -7.66
C ALA A 81 16.34 9.74 -9.05
N GLY A 82 16.74 8.55 -9.49
CA GLY A 82 17.29 8.34 -10.83
C GLY A 82 16.31 8.60 -11.98
N ILE A 83 14.99 8.64 -11.73
CA ILE A 83 13.99 9.00 -12.74
C ILE A 83 13.87 10.51 -12.88
N GLY A 84 14.01 11.25 -11.75
CA GLY A 84 13.86 12.71 -11.72
C GLY A 84 12.42 13.19 -11.88
N GLY A 85 12.25 14.47 -12.21
CA GLY A 85 10.96 15.06 -12.59
C GLY A 85 10.03 15.42 -11.42
N SER A 86 10.49 15.36 -10.17
CA SER A 86 9.70 15.77 -9.01
C SER A 86 10.52 16.53 -7.98
N ALA A 87 9.93 17.58 -7.43
CA ALA A 87 10.53 18.32 -6.32
C ALA A 87 10.71 17.51 -5.03
N LEU A 88 10.07 16.34 -4.91
CA LEU A 88 10.24 15.44 -3.77
C LEU A 88 11.48 14.55 -3.88
N THR A 89 11.97 14.31 -5.08
CA THR A 89 13.13 13.44 -5.35
C THR A 89 14.32 14.20 -5.94
N ASP A 90 14.11 15.39 -6.51
CA ASP A 90 15.15 16.23 -7.10
C ASP A 90 15.25 17.56 -6.34
N VAL A 91 16.42 17.82 -5.75
CA VAL A 91 16.69 19.05 -4.98
C VAL A 91 16.83 20.30 -5.85
N ALA A 92 17.06 20.14 -7.15
CA ALA A 92 17.14 21.27 -8.08
C ALA A 92 15.78 21.84 -8.45
N ILE A 93 14.69 21.12 -8.16
CA ILE A 93 13.32 21.58 -8.43
C ILE A 93 12.77 22.25 -7.17
N GLU A 94 12.49 23.55 -7.26
CA GLU A 94 11.87 24.31 -6.17
C GLU A 94 10.36 24.03 -6.09
N VAL A 95 9.85 23.93 -4.85
CA VAL A 95 8.41 23.85 -4.61
C VAL A 95 7.85 25.27 -4.62
N PRO A 96 6.95 25.63 -5.56
CA PRO A 96 6.33 26.95 -5.59
C PRO A 96 5.58 27.26 -4.30
N SER A 97 5.64 28.50 -3.83
CA SER A 97 4.88 28.97 -2.66
C SER A 97 3.37 29.08 -2.92
N THR A 98 2.96 29.12 -4.18
CA THR A 98 1.55 29.19 -4.60
C THR A 98 1.22 28.01 -5.51
N PRO A 99 0.05 27.33 -5.28
CA PRO A 99 -0.39 26.25 -6.16
C PRO A 99 -0.57 26.76 -7.60
N ALA A 100 -0.01 26.02 -8.56
CA ALA A 100 -0.26 26.24 -9.99
C ALA A 100 -1.34 25.27 -10.49
N PRO A 101 -2.14 25.66 -11.53
CA PRO A 101 -3.07 24.72 -12.15
C PRO A 101 -2.33 23.57 -12.83
N GLY A 102 -2.92 22.36 -12.78
CA GLY A 102 -2.35 21.17 -13.39
C GLY A 102 -1.74 20.19 -12.40
N ILE A 103 -0.86 19.31 -12.91
CA ILE A 103 -0.16 18.31 -12.08
C ILE A 103 0.90 19.03 -11.25
N PRO A 104 0.89 18.90 -9.89
CA PRO A 104 1.85 19.57 -9.04
C PRO A 104 3.29 19.11 -9.31
N VAL A 105 4.28 19.99 -9.12
CA VAL A 105 5.73 19.66 -9.23
C VAL A 105 6.18 18.63 -8.18
N THR A 106 5.38 18.40 -7.15
CA THR A 106 5.57 17.36 -6.14
C THR A 106 5.09 15.98 -6.59
N TYR A 107 4.45 15.87 -7.75
CA TYR A 107 4.10 14.58 -8.34
C TYR A 107 5.37 13.79 -8.66
N VAL A 108 5.51 12.63 -8.08
CA VAL A 108 6.59 11.69 -8.42
C VAL A 108 6.06 10.76 -9.51
N PRO A 109 6.63 10.79 -10.73
CA PRO A 109 6.12 10.02 -11.85
C PRO A 109 5.92 8.53 -11.53
N ALA A 110 4.71 8.02 -11.74
CA ALA A 110 4.32 6.62 -11.54
C ALA A 110 4.61 6.04 -10.13
N ARG A 111 4.73 6.88 -9.10
CA ARG A 111 5.06 6.42 -7.73
C ARG A 111 4.07 5.38 -7.22
N ASN A 112 2.77 5.67 -7.29
CA ASN A 112 1.73 4.75 -6.80
C ASN A 112 1.67 3.48 -7.65
N THR A 113 1.96 3.55 -8.95
CA THR A 113 2.09 2.35 -9.81
C THR A 113 3.18 1.41 -9.28
N LEU A 114 4.35 1.95 -8.97
CA LEU A 114 5.47 1.16 -8.44
C LEU A 114 5.18 0.60 -7.05
N MET A 115 4.62 1.42 -6.17
CA MET A 115 4.25 0.99 -4.82
C MET A 115 3.21 -0.12 -4.84
N LEU A 116 2.17 0.02 -5.66
CA LEU A 116 1.15 -1.01 -5.84
C LEU A 116 1.72 -2.28 -6.49
N ALA A 117 2.66 -2.16 -7.43
CA ALA A 117 3.30 -3.33 -8.04
C ALA A 117 4.12 -4.14 -7.02
N LEU A 118 4.89 -3.46 -6.15
CA LEU A 118 5.61 -4.12 -5.05
C LEU A 118 4.65 -4.79 -4.07
N ALA A 119 3.59 -4.08 -3.70
CA ALA A 119 2.57 -4.59 -2.79
C ALA A 119 1.82 -5.79 -3.39
N LEU A 120 1.52 -5.76 -4.69
CA LEU A 120 0.87 -6.85 -5.42
C LEU A 120 1.73 -8.12 -5.42
N GLY A 121 3.03 -7.99 -5.72
CA GLY A 121 3.96 -9.12 -5.66
C GLY A 121 4.04 -9.72 -4.25
N TRP A 122 4.04 -8.90 -3.22
CA TRP A 122 4.03 -9.40 -1.84
C TRP A 122 2.69 -9.99 -1.44
N ALA A 123 1.57 -9.40 -1.88
CA ALA A 123 0.23 -9.93 -1.68
C ALA A 123 0.07 -11.34 -2.29
N GLU A 124 0.63 -11.57 -3.48
CA GLU A 124 0.63 -12.89 -4.11
C GLU A 124 1.41 -13.93 -3.29
N VAL A 125 2.59 -13.58 -2.77
CA VAL A 125 3.39 -14.47 -1.90
C VAL A 125 2.67 -14.80 -0.60
N LEU A 126 1.95 -13.83 -0.03
CA LEU A 126 1.17 -14.00 1.20
C LEU A 126 -0.16 -14.72 0.98
N GLU A 127 -0.60 -14.89 -0.26
CA GLU A 127 -1.97 -15.26 -0.61
C GLU A 127 -2.98 -14.30 0.06
N ALA A 128 -2.72 -12.99 -0.05
CA ALA A 128 -3.56 -11.97 0.51
C ALA A 128 -4.81 -11.73 -0.35
N GLU A 129 -5.94 -11.45 0.30
CA GLU A 129 -7.23 -11.26 -0.36
C GLU A 129 -7.50 -9.80 -0.72
N ALA A 130 -6.74 -8.87 -0.12
CA ALA A 130 -6.87 -7.44 -0.37
C ALA A 130 -5.52 -6.72 -0.32
N LEU A 131 -5.45 -5.62 -1.05
CA LEU A 131 -4.37 -4.66 -1.03
C LEU A 131 -4.97 -3.27 -0.82
N PHE A 132 -4.55 -2.60 0.24
CA PHE A 132 -5.06 -1.29 0.63
C PHE A 132 -4.05 -0.20 0.34
N ILE A 133 -4.56 0.93 -0.21
CA ILE A 133 -3.79 2.16 -0.43
C ILE A 133 -4.59 3.36 0.10
N GLY A 134 -3.93 4.24 0.85
CA GLY A 134 -4.53 5.49 1.34
C GLY A 134 -4.41 6.59 0.29
N VAL A 135 -5.43 6.75 -0.53
CA VAL A 135 -5.62 7.90 -1.42
C VAL A 135 -6.94 8.57 -1.06
N ASN A 136 -7.00 9.88 -1.14
CA ASN A 136 -8.20 10.64 -0.77
C ASN A 136 -8.71 11.50 -1.93
N ALA A 137 -9.95 12.02 -1.79
CA ALA A 137 -10.62 12.80 -2.84
C ALA A 137 -9.86 14.10 -3.20
N VAL A 138 -9.06 14.65 -2.30
CA VAL A 138 -8.25 15.86 -2.58
C VAL A 138 -7.10 15.51 -3.53
N ASP A 139 -6.51 14.32 -3.38
CA ASP A 139 -5.43 13.84 -4.24
C ASP A 139 -5.89 13.60 -5.68
N TYR A 140 -7.18 13.32 -5.92
CA TYR A 140 -7.73 13.09 -7.27
C TYR A 140 -7.57 14.29 -8.19
N SER A 141 -7.55 15.50 -7.65
CA SER A 141 -7.43 16.71 -8.44
C SER A 141 -6.02 16.94 -8.99
N GLY A 142 -4.99 16.46 -8.30
CA GLY A 142 -3.60 16.74 -8.62
C GLY A 142 -2.81 15.56 -9.17
N TYR A 143 -3.09 14.34 -8.66
CA TYR A 143 -2.27 13.17 -8.97
C TYR A 143 -3.02 12.16 -9.83
N PRO A 144 -2.57 11.89 -11.08
CA PRO A 144 -3.26 10.95 -11.97
C PRO A 144 -3.32 9.53 -11.41
N ASP A 145 -2.32 9.12 -10.64
CA ASP A 145 -2.19 7.80 -10.01
C ASP A 145 -2.86 7.70 -8.62
N CYS A 146 -3.80 8.62 -8.32
CA CYS A 146 -4.70 8.56 -7.17
C CYS A 146 -6.18 8.44 -7.59
N ARG A 147 -6.49 8.55 -8.87
CA ARG A 147 -7.86 8.62 -9.39
C ARG A 147 -8.54 7.24 -9.36
N PRO A 148 -9.89 7.18 -9.22
CA PRO A 148 -10.63 5.92 -9.26
C PRO A 148 -10.32 5.08 -10.51
N GLN A 149 -10.23 5.70 -11.68
CA GLN A 149 -9.92 5.01 -12.94
C GLN A 149 -8.53 4.35 -12.93
N PHE A 150 -7.56 4.94 -12.20
CA PHE A 150 -6.25 4.32 -12.02
C PHE A 150 -6.36 3.07 -11.14
N ILE A 151 -7.13 3.13 -10.05
CA ILE A 151 -7.36 1.98 -9.15
C ILE A 151 -8.07 0.84 -9.89
N GLU A 152 -9.10 1.15 -10.69
CA GLU A 152 -9.81 0.16 -11.53
C GLU A 152 -8.89 -0.48 -12.57
N ALA A 153 -8.05 0.32 -13.23
CA ALA A 153 -7.07 -0.20 -14.19
C ALA A 153 -6.02 -1.09 -13.49
N PHE A 154 -5.61 -0.74 -12.27
CA PHE A 154 -4.67 -1.54 -11.50
C PHE A 154 -5.32 -2.85 -11.01
N GLN A 155 -6.61 -2.84 -10.66
CA GLN A 155 -7.37 -4.06 -10.37
C GLN A 155 -7.36 -5.01 -11.57
N THR A 156 -7.64 -4.49 -12.76
CA THR A 156 -7.58 -5.29 -14.01
C THR A 156 -6.17 -5.84 -14.24
N LEU A 157 -5.13 -5.05 -13.99
CA LEU A 157 -3.74 -5.51 -14.08
C LEU A 157 -3.48 -6.68 -13.10
N ALA A 158 -3.96 -6.57 -11.86
CA ALA A 158 -3.80 -7.64 -10.87
C ALA A 158 -4.47 -8.94 -11.33
N GLU A 159 -5.64 -8.87 -11.96
CA GLU A 159 -6.40 -10.00 -12.47
C GLU A 159 -5.71 -10.71 -13.64
N VAL A 160 -5.09 -9.96 -14.54
CA VAL A 160 -4.48 -10.56 -15.75
C VAL A 160 -2.97 -10.76 -15.62
N GLY A 161 -2.32 -10.07 -14.69
CA GLY A 161 -0.86 -9.98 -14.57
C GLY A 161 -0.25 -10.84 -13.45
N THR A 162 -1.06 -11.56 -12.67
CA THR A 162 -0.57 -12.40 -11.56
C THR A 162 -1.06 -13.84 -11.70
N ARG A 163 -0.33 -14.78 -11.08
CA ARG A 163 -0.77 -16.18 -11.00
C ARG A 163 -2.09 -16.30 -10.24
N ALA A 164 -2.23 -15.55 -9.15
CA ALA A 164 -3.47 -15.53 -8.39
C ALA A 164 -4.64 -15.00 -9.24
N GLY A 165 -4.39 -13.93 -10.01
CA GLY A 165 -5.38 -13.32 -10.90
C GLY A 165 -5.89 -14.26 -11.99
N VAL A 166 -5.00 -14.91 -12.74
CA VAL A 166 -5.41 -15.87 -13.78
C VAL A 166 -6.09 -17.12 -13.23
N SER A 167 -5.96 -17.37 -11.93
CA SER A 167 -6.68 -18.43 -11.21
C SER A 167 -7.99 -17.94 -10.57
N GLY A 168 -8.41 -16.69 -10.80
CA GLY A 168 -9.63 -16.09 -10.25
C GLY A 168 -9.53 -15.66 -8.79
N HIS A 169 -8.34 -15.47 -8.26
CA HIS A 169 -8.07 -15.13 -6.86
C HIS A 169 -7.20 -13.86 -6.70
N ALA A 170 -7.32 -12.92 -7.64
CA ALA A 170 -6.63 -11.63 -7.53
C ALA A 170 -6.99 -10.93 -6.20
N PRO A 171 -6.03 -10.30 -5.50
CA PRO A 171 -6.35 -9.48 -4.36
C PRO A 171 -7.21 -8.29 -4.82
N ARG A 172 -8.19 -7.89 -4.00
CA ARG A 172 -8.97 -6.68 -4.26
C ARG A 172 -8.15 -5.45 -3.93
N ILE A 173 -8.14 -4.48 -4.83
CA ILE A 173 -7.48 -3.20 -4.60
C ILE A 173 -8.50 -2.25 -3.94
N GLU A 174 -8.22 -1.84 -2.72
CA GLU A 174 -9.07 -1.00 -1.87
C GLU A 174 -8.39 0.37 -1.66
N ALA A 175 -9.11 1.47 -1.93
CA ALA A 175 -8.61 2.84 -1.83
C ALA A 175 -9.55 3.74 -1.01
#